data_b048ba13982fd72842a82ffae6508f3e
#
_entry.id   b048ba13982fd72842a82ffae6508f3e
#
_cell.length_a   1.000
_cell.length_b   1.000
_cell.length_c   1.000
_cell.angle_alpha   90.00
_cell.angle_beta   90.00
_cell.angle_gamma   90.00
#
_symmetry.space_group_name_H-M   'P 1'
#
loop_
_entity.id
_entity.type
_entity.pdbx_description
1 polymer ?
#
loop_
_entity_poly.entity_id
_entity_poly.type
_entity_poly.pdbx_seq_one_letter_code
_entity_poly.pdbx_strand_id
1 'polypeptide(L)'
;KFNGSLNVNKLDHWISQLLRDSGENIFRYKGVLSVKGMDEKFVFQGVHMLFSGAFSEDIAPWRKGEKRECRFVFIGKDLDHKALEQGFLDCKAEDLRFNVGDKVYANIGEFTEGIILKCWDQGNPYRVEIQNDEKSNVWVPIDNDDYVRSVA
;
A
#
# COMPACT_ATOMS: atom_id res chain seq x y z
N LYS A 1 -1.65 9.91 12.30
CA LYS A 1 -2.99 9.29 12.19
C LYS A 1 -3.80 9.95 11.11
N PHE A 2 -4.51 9.19 10.32
CA PHE A 2 -5.50 9.70 9.39
C PHE A 2 -6.70 8.74 9.27
N ASN A 3 -7.84 9.28 8.84
CA ASN A 3 -9.04 8.50 8.57
C ASN A 3 -8.96 7.88 7.17
N GLY A 4 -9.49 6.67 7.03
CA GLY A 4 -9.53 5.93 5.79
C GLY A 4 -8.53 4.79 5.76
N SER A 5 -8.17 4.37 4.55
CA SER A 5 -7.28 3.23 4.32
C SER A 5 -6.05 3.63 3.53
N LEU A 6 -4.98 2.85 3.65
CA LEU A 6 -3.75 3.10 2.92
C LEU A 6 -3.48 2.05 1.84
N ASN A 7 -2.56 2.39 0.94
CA ASN A 7 -1.96 1.43 0.02
C ASN A 7 -0.72 0.84 0.70
N VAL A 8 -0.76 -0.45 1.01
CA VAL A 8 0.32 -1.12 1.74
C VAL A 8 1.65 -1.10 0.96
N ASN A 9 1.61 -1.05 -0.35
CA ASN A 9 2.82 -0.97 -1.18
C ASN A 9 3.52 0.39 -1.04
N LYS A 10 2.74 1.47 -0.95
CA LYS A 10 3.27 2.80 -0.66
C LYS A 10 3.89 2.87 0.74
N LEU A 11 3.23 2.26 1.71
CA LEU A 11 3.74 2.18 3.08
C LEU A 11 5.09 1.46 3.12
N ASP A 12 5.18 0.33 2.46
CA ASP A 12 6.41 -0.47 2.42
C ASP A 12 7.58 0.32 1.80
N HIS A 13 7.33 0.99 0.68
CA HIS A 13 8.30 1.89 0.04
C HIS A 13 8.76 3.01 0.97
N TRP A 14 7.82 3.68 1.62
CA TRP A 14 8.12 4.80 2.50
C TRP A 14 8.93 4.37 3.72
N ILE A 15 8.51 3.29 4.41
CA ILE A 15 9.21 2.77 5.58
C ILE A 15 10.62 2.32 5.21
N SER A 16 10.79 1.63 4.10
CA SER A 16 12.10 1.19 3.62
C SER A 16 13.04 2.36 3.37
N GLN A 17 12.55 3.42 2.76
CA GLN A 17 13.31 4.64 2.52
C GLN A 17 13.65 5.36 3.84
N LEU A 18 12.67 5.48 4.72
CA LEU A 18 12.83 6.13 6.03
C LEU A 18 13.89 5.44 6.88
N LEU A 19 13.89 4.11 6.91
CA LEU A 19 14.88 3.33 7.67
C LEU A 19 16.28 3.42 7.08
N ARG A 20 16.41 3.52 5.77
CA ARG A 20 17.72 3.76 5.13
C ARG A 20 18.28 5.14 5.48
N ASP A 21 17.43 6.16 5.49
CA ASP A 21 17.86 7.54 5.67
C ASP A 21 18.00 7.95 7.15
N SER A 22 17.15 7.42 8.03
CA SER A 22 17.02 7.87 9.41
C SER A 22 16.89 6.74 10.44
N GLY A 23 17.18 5.49 10.04
CA GLY A 23 16.98 4.33 10.91
C GLY A 23 17.75 4.37 12.22
N GLU A 24 18.89 5.04 12.27
CA GLU A 24 19.70 5.22 13.49
C GLU A 24 18.95 6.03 14.55
N ASN A 25 18.09 6.94 14.13
CA ASN A 25 17.33 7.83 15.01
C ASN A 25 15.93 7.30 15.36
N ILE A 26 15.49 6.25 14.70
CA ILE A 26 14.18 5.63 14.96
C ILE A 26 14.40 4.36 15.76
N PHE A 27 13.98 4.37 17.03
CA PHE A 27 14.24 3.27 17.95
C PHE A 27 13.15 2.21 17.92
N ARG A 28 11.90 2.66 17.86
CA ARG A 28 10.73 1.77 17.79
C ARG A 28 9.61 2.43 16.98
N TYR A 29 8.81 1.60 16.36
CA TYR A 29 7.60 2.07 15.67
C TYR A 29 6.55 0.97 15.66
N LYS A 30 5.29 1.40 15.70
CA LYS A 30 4.15 0.51 15.62
C LYS A 30 2.97 1.22 14.97
N GLY A 31 2.30 0.51 14.08
CA GLY A 31 1.08 0.99 13.44
C GLY A 31 0.00 -0.07 13.46
N VAL A 32 -1.24 0.37 13.63
CA VAL A 32 -2.43 -0.42 13.36
C VAL A 32 -3.15 0.26 12.21
N LEU A 33 -3.32 -0.46 11.10
CA LEU A 33 -3.59 0.13 9.82
C LEU A 33 -4.76 -0.56 9.13
N SER A 34 -5.52 0.22 8.36
CA SER A 34 -6.50 -0.30 7.41
C SER A 34 -5.88 -0.31 6.02
N VAL A 35 -5.71 -1.50 5.45
CA VAL A 35 -5.25 -1.65 4.06
C VAL A 35 -6.46 -1.64 3.13
N LYS A 36 -6.42 -0.78 2.11
CA LYS A 36 -7.53 -0.68 1.16
C LYS A 36 -7.76 -2.02 0.45
N GLY A 37 -9.00 -2.50 0.48
CA GLY A 37 -9.38 -3.78 -0.11
C GLY A 37 -9.25 -4.99 0.82
N MET A 38 -8.80 -4.80 2.06
CA MET A 38 -8.66 -5.87 3.05
C MET A 38 -9.49 -5.55 4.30
N ASP A 39 -10.12 -6.56 4.87
CA ASP A 39 -10.94 -6.41 6.09
C ASP A 39 -10.13 -6.63 7.36
N GLU A 40 -9.05 -7.40 7.28
CA GLU A 40 -8.16 -7.63 8.41
C GLU A 40 -7.37 -6.37 8.75
N LYS A 41 -7.13 -6.15 10.04
CA LYS A 41 -6.24 -5.08 10.49
C LYS A 41 -4.78 -5.47 10.25
N PHE A 42 -4.03 -4.55 9.68
CA PHE A 42 -2.62 -4.74 9.40
C PHE A 42 -1.80 -4.13 10.54
N VAL A 43 -0.94 -4.93 11.16
CA VAL A 43 -0.03 -4.46 12.21
C VAL A 43 1.38 -4.41 11.65
N PHE A 44 1.97 -3.22 11.70
CA PHE A 44 3.34 -2.98 11.28
C PHE A 44 4.16 -2.52 12.48
N GLN A 45 5.28 -3.16 12.74
CA GLN A 45 6.10 -2.85 13.91
C GLN A 45 7.57 -3.14 13.67
N GLY A 46 8.41 -2.48 14.43
CA GLY A 46 9.84 -2.68 14.33
C GLY A 46 10.63 -2.07 15.47
N VAL A 47 11.87 -2.55 15.59
CA VAL A 47 12.89 -2.05 16.52
C VAL A 47 14.14 -1.80 15.69
N HIS A 48 14.59 -0.55 15.63
CA HIS A 48 15.70 -0.10 14.76
C HIS A 48 15.44 -0.47 13.29
N MET A 49 16.35 -1.21 12.68
CA MET A 49 16.26 -1.65 11.26
C MET A 49 15.45 -2.94 11.07
N LEU A 50 15.04 -3.59 12.17
CA LEU A 50 14.27 -4.83 12.11
C LEU A 50 12.78 -4.51 12.14
N PHE A 51 12.07 -4.84 11.09
CA PHE A 51 10.64 -4.60 11.00
C PHE A 51 9.89 -5.83 10.47
N SER A 52 8.62 -5.89 10.82
CA SER A 52 7.67 -6.87 10.31
C SER A 52 6.30 -6.24 10.12
N GLY A 53 5.58 -6.72 9.14
CA GLY A 53 4.20 -6.33 8.90
C GLY A 53 3.38 -7.57 8.55
N ALA A 54 2.20 -7.69 9.16
CA ALA A 54 1.30 -8.80 8.90
C ALA A 54 -0.15 -8.43 9.22
N PHE A 55 -1.09 -9.08 8.54
CA PHE A 55 -2.49 -9.03 8.93
C PHE A 55 -2.66 -9.77 10.26
N SER A 56 -3.29 -9.10 11.22
CA SER A 56 -3.43 -9.64 12.57
C SER A 56 -4.66 -10.52 12.70
N GLU A 57 -4.46 -11.77 13.14
CA GLU A 57 -5.54 -12.68 13.53
C GLU A 57 -5.97 -12.45 14.99
N ASP A 58 -5.10 -11.83 15.79
CA ASP A 58 -5.35 -11.58 17.21
C ASP A 58 -6.26 -10.38 17.46
N ILE A 59 -6.41 -9.50 16.48
CA ILE A 59 -7.26 -8.32 16.55
C ILE A 59 -8.45 -8.54 15.61
N ALA A 60 -9.65 -8.23 16.10
CA ALA A 60 -10.86 -8.35 15.29
C ALA A 60 -10.74 -7.55 13.99
N PRO A 61 -11.16 -8.10 12.84
CA PRO A 61 -11.14 -7.37 11.58
C PRO A 61 -12.04 -6.14 11.60
N TRP A 62 -11.88 -5.26 10.63
CA TRP A 62 -12.76 -4.11 10.47
C TRP A 62 -14.20 -4.57 10.22
N ARG A 63 -15.13 -4.02 10.99
CA ARG A 63 -16.56 -4.32 10.82
C ARG A 63 -17.14 -3.55 9.65
N LYS A 64 -18.18 -4.09 9.05
CA LYS A 64 -18.93 -3.37 8.02
C LYS A 64 -19.53 -2.10 8.63
N GLY A 65 -19.24 -0.95 8.01
CA GLY A 65 -19.69 0.37 8.51
C GLY A 65 -18.82 0.96 9.61
N GLU A 66 -17.83 0.24 10.13
CA GLU A 66 -16.86 0.78 11.07
C GLU A 66 -15.99 1.83 10.37
N LYS A 67 -15.76 2.95 11.06
CA LYS A 67 -14.88 4.00 10.55
C LYS A 67 -13.44 3.51 10.57
N ARG A 68 -12.86 3.34 9.39
CA ARG A 68 -11.48 2.90 9.27
C ARG A 68 -10.51 4.04 9.50
N GLU A 69 -9.42 3.75 10.18
CA GLU A 69 -8.34 4.71 10.40
C GLU A 69 -6.99 4.02 10.38
N CYS A 70 -5.95 4.79 10.08
CA CYS A 70 -4.57 4.36 10.14
C CYS A 70 -3.85 5.17 11.22
N ARG A 71 -3.19 4.48 12.13
CA ARG A 71 -2.47 5.08 13.24
C ARG A 71 -1.06 4.50 13.31
N PHE A 72 -0.07 5.38 13.39
CA PHE A 72 1.34 5.00 13.47
C PHE A 72 2.03 5.81 14.56
N VAL A 73 2.87 5.16 15.34
CA VAL A 73 3.66 5.79 16.41
C VAL A 73 5.14 5.50 16.17
N PHE A 74 5.95 6.56 16.19
CA PHE A 74 7.41 6.47 16.12
C PHE A 74 8.02 6.94 17.43
N ILE A 75 9.02 6.24 17.92
CA ILE A 75 9.82 6.60 19.08
C ILE A 75 11.27 6.68 18.64
N GLY A 76 11.90 7.83 18.85
CA GLY A 76 13.27 8.05 18.43
C GLY A 76 13.82 9.39 18.87
N LYS A 77 15.00 9.71 18.34
CA LYS A 77 15.74 10.94 18.66
C LYS A 77 15.77 11.85 17.44
N ASP A 78 15.53 13.15 17.67
CA ASP A 78 15.61 14.19 16.64
C ASP A 78 14.75 13.89 15.41
N LEU A 79 13.54 13.38 15.65
CA LEU A 79 12.61 13.02 14.58
C LEU A 79 11.98 14.27 13.95
N ASP A 80 11.95 14.30 12.62
CA ASP A 80 11.22 15.32 11.88
C ASP A 80 9.73 14.93 11.83
N HIS A 81 8.96 15.47 12.76
CA HIS A 81 7.54 15.16 12.89
C HIS A 81 6.72 15.51 11.65
N LYS A 82 7.04 16.63 11.00
CA LYS A 82 6.33 17.05 9.77
C LYS A 82 6.61 16.12 8.62
N ALA A 83 7.86 15.69 8.44
CA ALA A 83 8.23 14.74 7.38
C ALA A 83 7.59 13.37 7.64
N LEU A 84 7.55 12.91 8.88
CA LEU A 84 6.90 11.64 9.25
C LEU A 84 5.40 11.69 8.99
N GLU A 85 4.75 12.77 9.40
CA GLU A 85 3.31 12.95 9.22
C GLU A 85 2.95 13.00 7.73
N GLN A 86 3.68 13.78 6.95
CA GLN A 86 3.46 13.90 5.50
C GLN A 86 3.73 12.58 4.78
N GLY A 87 4.84 11.92 5.09
CA GLY A 87 5.19 10.63 4.49
C GLY A 87 4.14 9.56 4.76
N PHE A 88 3.61 9.52 5.97
CA PHE A 88 2.53 8.60 6.33
C PHE A 88 1.23 8.94 5.58
N LEU A 89 0.88 10.22 5.53
CA LEU A 89 -0.32 10.67 4.81
C LEU A 89 -0.24 10.35 3.32
N ASP A 90 0.93 10.45 2.71
CA ASP A 90 1.14 10.11 1.29
C ASP A 90 0.94 8.62 1.00
N CYS A 91 0.91 7.76 2.02
CA CYS A 91 0.60 6.34 1.87
C CYS A 91 -0.90 6.06 1.75
N LYS A 92 -1.76 7.06 1.95
CA LYS A 92 -3.20 6.91 1.80
C LYS A 92 -3.56 6.38 0.42
N ALA A 93 -4.55 5.48 0.37
CA ALA A 93 -4.99 4.87 -0.88
C ALA A 93 -5.44 5.95 -1.88
N GLU A 94 -4.91 5.89 -3.09
CA GLU A 94 -5.25 6.81 -4.17
C GLU A 94 -6.63 6.54 -4.76
N ASP A 95 -7.21 7.56 -5.37
CA ASP A 95 -8.37 7.40 -6.24
C ASP A 95 -7.91 6.77 -7.55
N LEU A 96 -8.56 5.69 -7.97
CA LEU A 96 -8.12 4.92 -9.12
C LEU A 96 -8.53 5.60 -10.43
N ARG A 97 -7.61 5.60 -11.41
CA ARG A 97 -7.83 6.17 -12.73
C ARG A 97 -8.63 5.25 -13.66
N PHE A 98 -8.61 3.93 -13.41
CA PHE A 98 -9.20 2.93 -14.30
C PHE A 98 -10.26 2.12 -13.58
N ASN A 99 -11.18 1.54 -14.37
CA ASN A 99 -12.28 0.72 -13.89
C ASN A 99 -12.14 -0.73 -14.36
N VAL A 100 -12.86 -1.64 -13.70
CA VAL A 100 -12.98 -3.03 -14.15
C VAL A 100 -13.48 -3.07 -15.60
N GLY A 101 -12.81 -3.86 -16.43
CA GLY A 101 -13.09 -3.98 -17.86
C GLY A 101 -12.29 -3.05 -18.76
N ASP A 102 -11.61 -2.05 -18.19
CA ASP A 102 -10.76 -1.15 -18.97
C ASP A 102 -9.52 -1.86 -19.51
N LYS A 103 -9.13 -1.51 -20.71
CA LYS A 103 -7.86 -1.94 -21.31
C LYS A 103 -6.74 -0.99 -20.86
N VAL A 104 -5.63 -1.56 -20.44
CA VAL A 104 -4.46 -0.83 -19.97
C VAL A 104 -3.18 -1.49 -20.44
N TYR A 105 -2.07 -0.76 -20.35
CA TYR A 105 -0.73 -1.34 -20.44
C TYR A 105 -0.20 -1.53 -19.02
N ALA A 106 0.00 -2.78 -18.63
CA ALA A 106 0.61 -3.13 -17.34
C ALA A 106 2.10 -3.45 -17.53
N ASN A 107 2.92 -2.98 -16.61
CA ASN A 107 4.35 -3.23 -16.65
C ASN A 107 4.67 -4.58 -16.01
N ILE A 108 5.06 -5.55 -16.85
CA ILE A 108 5.48 -6.89 -16.43
C ILE A 108 6.97 -7.14 -16.73
N GLY A 109 7.79 -6.07 -16.74
CA GLY A 109 9.14 -6.01 -17.29
C GLY A 109 9.16 -5.20 -18.59
N GLU A 110 8.05 -5.21 -19.32
CA GLU A 110 7.71 -4.36 -20.43
C GLU A 110 6.21 -4.06 -20.37
N PHE A 111 5.78 -2.96 -20.94
CA PHE A 111 4.35 -2.60 -20.96
C PHE A 111 3.59 -3.52 -21.90
N THR A 112 2.65 -4.27 -21.36
CA THR A 112 1.86 -5.28 -22.08
C THR A 112 0.37 -5.02 -21.90
N GLU A 113 -0.38 -5.15 -22.98
CA GLU A 113 -1.83 -4.94 -22.94
C GLU A 113 -2.53 -5.94 -22.02
N GLY A 114 -3.45 -5.43 -21.23
CA GLY A 114 -4.26 -6.23 -20.32
C GLY A 114 -5.63 -5.61 -20.06
N ILE A 115 -6.47 -6.36 -19.38
CA ILE A 115 -7.82 -5.93 -18.98
C ILE A 115 -7.92 -5.99 -17.46
N ILE A 116 -8.44 -4.94 -16.86
CA ILE A 116 -8.62 -4.87 -15.40
C ILE A 116 -9.74 -5.81 -15.00
N LEU A 117 -9.41 -6.79 -14.17
CA LEU A 117 -10.36 -7.76 -13.64
C LEU A 117 -10.98 -7.30 -12.32
N LYS A 118 -10.20 -6.65 -11.47
CA LYS A 118 -10.63 -6.24 -10.14
C LYS A 118 -9.83 -5.04 -9.66
N CYS A 119 -10.49 -4.15 -8.92
CA CYS A 119 -9.86 -3.03 -8.24
C CYS A 119 -9.70 -3.35 -6.75
N TRP A 120 -8.60 -2.92 -6.16
CA TRP A 120 -8.27 -3.15 -4.75
C TRP A 120 -8.35 -4.64 -4.37
N ASP A 121 -7.64 -5.45 -5.14
CA ASP A 121 -7.53 -6.88 -4.92
C ASP A 121 -6.27 -7.21 -4.11
N GLN A 122 -6.46 -7.84 -2.94
CA GLN A 122 -5.37 -8.20 -2.04
C GLN A 122 -4.43 -7.03 -1.69
N GLY A 123 -5.01 -5.85 -1.48
CA GLY A 123 -4.26 -4.63 -1.16
C GLY A 123 -3.62 -3.94 -2.36
N ASN A 124 -3.78 -4.44 -3.56
CA ASN A 124 -3.27 -3.83 -4.78
C ASN A 124 -4.37 -3.05 -5.52
N PRO A 125 -4.07 -1.88 -6.12
CA PRO A 125 -5.04 -1.13 -6.91
C PRO A 125 -5.75 -1.94 -7.99
N TYR A 126 -5.00 -2.75 -8.74
CA TYR A 126 -5.59 -3.52 -9.85
C TYR A 126 -5.06 -4.94 -9.91
N ARG A 127 -5.95 -5.87 -10.26
CA ARG A 127 -5.59 -7.15 -10.84
C ARG A 127 -5.88 -7.08 -12.33
N VAL A 128 -4.88 -7.39 -13.16
CA VAL A 128 -4.94 -7.28 -14.60
C VAL A 128 -4.72 -8.64 -15.25
N GLU A 129 -5.59 -9.03 -16.17
CA GLU A 129 -5.39 -10.20 -17.02
C GLU A 129 -4.60 -9.77 -18.26
N ILE A 130 -3.37 -10.25 -18.38
CA ILE A 130 -2.52 -9.96 -19.53
C ILE A 130 -3.08 -10.68 -20.76
N GLN A 131 -3.17 -9.97 -21.87
CA GLN A 131 -3.67 -10.50 -23.14
C GLN A 131 -2.57 -11.27 -23.87
N ASN A 132 -2.20 -12.41 -23.30
CA ASN A 132 -1.28 -13.39 -23.90
C ASN A 132 -1.95 -14.75 -23.93
N ASP A 133 -1.28 -15.76 -24.50
CA ASP A 133 -1.83 -17.11 -24.64
C ASP A 133 -2.16 -17.76 -23.30
N GLU A 134 -1.40 -17.42 -22.25
CA GLU A 134 -1.57 -17.97 -20.90
C GLU A 134 -2.63 -17.22 -20.09
N LYS A 135 -3.06 -16.04 -20.52
CA LYS A 135 -3.97 -15.14 -19.79
C LYS A 135 -3.55 -14.97 -18.33
N SER A 136 -2.27 -14.65 -18.15
CA SER A 136 -1.67 -14.48 -16.81
C SER A 136 -2.29 -13.32 -16.06
N ASN A 137 -2.50 -13.49 -14.77
CA ASN A 137 -2.94 -12.41 -13.89
C ASN A 137 -1.73 -11.76 -13.23
N VAL A 138 -1.72 -10.42 -13.22
CA VAL A 138 -0.71 -9.63 -12.52
C VAL A 138 -1.38 -8.59 -11.65
N TRP A 139 -0.70 -8.18 -10.59
CA TRP A 139 -1.16 -7.13 -9.69
C TRP A 139 -0.36 -5.86 -9.92
N VAL A 140 -1.06 -4.74 -10.00
CA VAL A 140 -0.46 -3.41 -10.09
C VAL A 140 -0.38 -2.83 -8.68
N PRO A 141 0.83 -2.59 -8.14
CA PRO A 141 0.99 -2.22 -6.73
C PRO A 141 0.66 -0.76 -6.43
N ILE A 142 0.82 0.12 -7.40
CA ILE A 142 0.55 1.56 -7.26
C ILE A 142 -0.04 2.05 -8.59
N ASP A 143 -1.07 2.88 -8.52
CA ASP A 143 -1.70 3.45 -9.71
C ASP A 143 -0.92 4.67 -10.20
N ASN A 144 0.16 4.41 -10.92
CA ASN A 144 0.94 5.44 -11.60
C ASN A 144 1.48 4.92 -12.94
N ASP A 145 2.08 5.81 -13.72
CA ASP A 145 2.55 5.50 -15.07
C ASP A 145 3.78 4.58 -15.11
N ASP A 146 4.45 4.34 -13.98
CA ASP A 146 5.55 3.38 -13.92
C ASP A 146 5.03 1.93 -13.96
N TYR A 147 3.81 1.70 -13.50
CA TYR A 147 3.22 0.38 -13.38
C TYR A 147 2.07 0.12 -14.34
N VAL A 148 1.26 1.14 -14.64
CA VAL A 148 0.06 1.00 -15.48
C VAL A 148 -0.18 2.28 -16.26
N ARG A 149 -0.51 2.13 -17.55
CA ARG A 149 -0.75 3.24 -18.45
C ARG A 149 -2.03 3.06 -19.25
N SER A 150 -2.61 4.19 -19.64
CA SER A 150 -3.73 4.22 -20.57
C SER A 150 -3.31 3.68 -21.94
N VAL A 151 -4.21 2.95 -22.59
CA VAL A 151 -4.03 2.45 -23.96
C VAL A 151 -4.25 3.56 -25.01
N ALA A 152 -5.04 4.56 -24.66
CA ALA A 152 -5.36 5.67 -25.55
C ALA A 152 -4.34 6.81 -25.48
#